data_5095e23bd3aa448ac10df1a20746ab78
#
_entry.id   5095e23bd3aa448ac10df1a20746ab78
#
_cell.length_a   1.000
_cell.length_b   1.000
_cell.length_c   1.000
_cell.angle_alpha   90.00
_cell.angle_beta   90.00
_cell.angle_gamma   90.00
#
_symmetry.space_group_name_H-M   'P 1'
#
loop_
_entity.id
_entity.type
_entity.pdbx_description
1 polymer ?
#
loop_
_entity_poly.entity_id
_entity_poly.type
_entity_poly.pdbx_seq_one_letter_code
_entity_poly.pdbx_strand_id
1 'polypeptide(L)'
;IDEAHHLEDATTMGLSFAARQIDFERLLKNLGSPSRGLLKRVMKRASKESIRKQQIEMDVSDTSDSIATVLVHSESFFQALQRFALNQDLSGKGQYDKRLLVKSTSRNSPEWAEVEITWDNLHNTLVSAIDRLKGIRDVDGLEMEYEEELQSNVSSIIGKLIDFDTRVHSLVTESREDQIFWIHTSNDGNMLAIRSAPLDVGPLVQENLWYEKNAVVMT
;
A
#
# COMPACT_ATOMS: atom_id res chain seq x y z
N ILE A 1 -30.13 3.24 10.22
CA ILE A 1 -28.81 3.72 10.65
C ILE A 1 -29.03 4.41 11.98
N ASP A 2 -28.48 3.85 13.02
CA ASP A 2 -28.51 4.43 14.35
C ASP A 2 -27.38 5.47 14.47
N GLU A 3 -27.60 6.55 15.26
CA GLU A 3 -26.66 7.66 15.40
C GLU A 3 -26.23 8.24 14.04
N ALA A 4 -27.20 8.51 13.16
CA ALA A 4 -26.96 8.92 11.77
C ALA A 4 -26.12 10.20 11.63
N HIS A 5 -26.01 11.01 12.68
CA HIS A 5 -25.14 12.20 12.69
C HIS A 5 -23.64 11.87 12.63
N HIS A 6 -23.26 10.61 12.89
CA HIS A 6 -21.88 10.13 12.70
C HIS A 6 -21.61 9.51 11.32
N LEU A 7 -22.64 9.46 10.45
CA LEU A 7 -22.52 8.79 9.16
C LEU A 7 -21.42 9.39 8.27
N GLU A 8 -21.33 10.72 8.22
CA GLU A 8 -20.32 11.42 7.44
C GLU A 8 -18.91 11.11 7.95
N ASP A 9 -18.69 11.21 9.26
CA ASP A 9 -17.39 10.90 9.86
C ASP A 9 -17.01 9.44 9.66
N ALA A 10 -17.94 8.50 9.89
CA ALA A 10 -17.71 7.08 9.72
C ALA A 10 -17.41 6.74 8.25
N THR A 11 -18.12 7.37 7.31
CA THR A 11 -17.88 7.18 5.88
C THR A 11 -16.54 7.75 5.45
N THR A 12 -16.22 8.97 5.90
CA THR A 12 -14.92 9.59 5.63
C THR A 12 -13.78 8.73 6.16
N MET A 13 -13.90 8.21 7.39
CA MET A 13 -12.89 7.30 7.96
C MET A 13 -12.79 5.99 7.17
N GLY A 14 -13.92 5.40 6.80
CA GLY A 14 -13.96 4.13 6.05
C GLY A 14 -13.39 4.25 4.62
N LEU A 15 -13.54 5.41 3.99
CA LEU A 15 -13.04 5.69 2.64
C LEU A 15 -11.66 6.35 2.64
N SER A 16 -11.14 6.72 3.81
CA SER A 16 -9.79 7.27 3.94
C SER A 16 -8.74 6.19 3.76
N PHE A 17 -7.66 6.57 3.12
CA PHE A 17 -6.47 5.75 2.99
C PHE A 17 -5.37 6.23 3.94
N ALA A 18 -4.63 5.30 4.51
CA ALA A 18 -3.43 5.58 5.27
C ALA A 18 -2.36 4.52 4.96
N ALA A 19 -1.25 4.93 4.38
CA ALA A 19 -0.08 4.08 4.19
C ALA A 19 1.05 4.55 5.10
N ARG A 20 1.38 3.74 6.09
CA ARG A 20 2.55 3.97 6.95
C ARG A 20 3.72 3.14 6.42
N GLN A 21 4.90 3.73 6.41
CA GLN A 21 6.13 3.03 6.01
C GLN A 21 6.28 1.70 6.75
N ILE A 22 6.11 1.73 8.08
CA ILE A 22 6.29 0.53 8.92
C ILE A 22 5.32 -0.61 8.58
N ASP A 23 4.08 -0.28 8.17
CA ASP A 23 3.10 -1.31 7.82
C ASP A 23 3.40 -1.90 6.44
N PHE A 24 3.83 -1.08 5.48
CA PHE A 24 4.25 -1.53 4.16
C PHE A 24 5.49 -2.44 4.27
N GLU A 25 6.52 -2.02 5.00
CA GLU A 25 7.69 -2.85 5.24
C GLU A 25 7.35 -4.15 5.96
N ARG A 26 6.44 -4.12 6.95
CA ARG A 26 5.98 -5.32 7.65
C ARG A 26 5.27 -6.28 6.71
N LEU A 27 4.43 -5.76 5.80
CA LEU A 27 3.76 -6.55 4.78
C LEU A 27 4.78 -7.29 3.89
N LEU A 28 5.82 -6.59 3.41
CA LEU A 28 6.89 -7.18 2.61
C LEU A 28 7.75 -8.18 3.43
N LYS A 29 8.08 -7.86 4.67
CA LYS A 29 8.83 -8.75 5.57
C LYS A 29 8.08 -10.04 5.90
N ASN A 30 6.74 -10.01 5.91
CA ASN A 30 5.90 -11.20 6.12
C ASN A 30 5.92 -12.16 4.92
N LEU A 31 6.14 -11.66 3.70
CA LEU A 31 6.43 -12.52 2.55
C LEU A 31 7.68 -13.36 2.82
N GLY A 32 8.69 -12.74 3.40
CA GLY A 32 9.88 -13.40 3.89
C GLY A 32 10.90 -13.72 2.80
N SER A 33 11.51 -14.89 2.91
CA SER A 33 12.56 -15.40 2.02
C SER A 33 12.44 -16.92 1.91
N PRO A 34 13.26 -17.61 1.08
CA PRO A 34 13.27 -19.06 1.04
C PRO A 34 13.45 -19.74 2.40
N SER A 35 14.03 -19.04 3.37
CA SER A 35 14.29 -19.55 4.72
C SER A 35 13.25 -19.17 5.79
N ARG A 36 12.36 -18.19 5.51
CA ARG A 36 11.35 -17.71 6.48
C ARG A 36 10.13 -17.13 5.80
N GLY A 37 9.02 -16.99 6.54
CA GLY A 37 7.79 -16.35 6.10
C GLY A 37 6.97 -17.19 5.13
N LEU A 38 6.18 -16.53 4.30
CA LEU A 38 5.28 -17.17 3.34
C LEU A 38 6.07 -17.95 2.27
N LEU A 39 7.14 -17.36 1.71
CA LEU A 39 7.97 -17.99 0.69
C LEU A 39 8.59 -19.31 1.18
N LYS A 40 9.01 -19.38 2.46
CA LYS A 40 9.46 -20.67 3.04
C LYS A 40 8.35 -21.72 3.07
N ARG A 41 7.10 -21.31 3.31
CA ARG A 41 5.96 -22.25 3.29
C ARG A 41 5.73 -22.79 1.89
N VAL A 42 5.81 -21.94 0.85
CA VAL A 42 5.78 -22.37 -0.55
C VAL A 42 6.85 -23.41 -0.83
N MET A 43 8.11 -23.12 -0.48
CA MET A 43 9.24 -24.04 -0.65
C MET A 43 9.02 -25.40 0.02
N LYS A 44 8.48 -25.41 1.23
CA LYS A 44 8.23 -26.67 1.97
C LYS A 44 7.12 -27.53 1.37
N ARG A 45 6.21 -26.92 0.61
CA ARG A 45 5.05 -27.58 0.00
C ARG A 45 5.25 -27.88 -1.48
N ALA A 46 6.41 -27.49 -2.03
CA ALA A 46 6.78 -27.85 -3.37
C ALA A 46 6.78 -29.39 -3.55
N SER A 47 6.18 -29.84 -4.66
CA SER A 47 6.14 -31.24 -5.02
C SER A 47 7.53 -31.88 -5.00
N LYS A 48 7.61 -33.16 -4.63
CA LYS A 48 8.84 -33.93 -4.63
C LYS A 48 9.37 -34.27 -6.04
N GLU A 49 8.59 -34.00 -7.09
CA GLU A 49 9.03 -34.15 -8.47
C GLU A 49 10.16 -33.16 -8.78
N SER A 50 11.32 -33.67 -9.18
CA SER A 50 12.58 -32.91 -9.23
C SER A 50 12.53 -31.67 -10.14
N ILE A 51 11.86 -31.75 -11.32
CA ILE A 51 11.80 -30.62 -12.26
C ILE A 51 10.91 -29.48 -11.74
N ARG A 52 9.73 -29.81 -11.23
CA ARG A 52 8.81 -28.79 -10.67
C ARG A 52 9.38 -28.15 -9.42
N LYS A 53 10.05 -28.92 -8.57
CA LYS A 53 10.70 -28.42 -7.38
C LYS A 53 11.76 -27.38 -7.70
N GLN A 54 12.63 -27.66 -8.67
CA GLN A 54 13.66 -26.73 -9.11
C GLN A 54 13.08 -25.42 -9.63
N GLN A 55 11.99 -25.48 -10.41
CA GLN A 55 11.32 -24.26 -10.91
C GLN A 55 10.75 -23.44 -9.77
N ILE A 56 10.04 -24.05 -8.82
CA ILE A 56 9.50 -23.37 -7.64
C ILE A 56 10.61 -22.73 -6.81
N GLU A 57 11.73 -23.43 -6.62
CA GLU A 57 12.89 -22.89 -5.90
C GLU A 57 13.46 -21.64 -6.57
N MET A 58 13.57 -21.64 -7.90
CA MET A 58 14.01 -20.46 -8.66
C MET A 58 13.01 -19.32 -8.55
N ASP A 59 11.71 -19.58 -8.76
CA ASP A 59 10.66 -18.55 -8.69
C ASP A 59 10.57 -17.91 -7.30
N VAL A 60 10.72 -18.70 -6.24
CA VAL A 60 10.75 -18.21 -4.85
C VAL A 60 12.01 -17.39 -4.58
N SER A 61 13.17 -17.81 -5.08
CA SER A 61 14.42 -17.06 -4.94
C SER A 61 14.31 -15.71 -5.63
N ASP A 62 13.89 -15.70 -6.90
CA ASP A 62 13.72 -14.49 -7.70
C ASP A 62 12.69 -13.51 -7.08
N THR A 63 11.62 -14.07 -6.52
CA THR A 63 10.61 -13.28 -5.81
C THR A 63 11.19 -12.66 -4.54
N SER A 64 12.00 -13.42 -3.79
CA SER A 64 12.68 -12.92 -2.59
C SER A 64 13.63 -11.75 -2.92
N ASP A 65 14.39 -11.85 -4.01
CA ASP A 65 15.30 -10.80 -4.45
C ASP A 65 14.54 -9.55 -4.91
N SER A 66 13.42 -9.77 -5.60
CA SER A 66 12.51 -8.69 -6.00
C SER A 66 11.93 -7.96 -4.78
N ILE A 67 11.50 -8.68 -3.74
CA ILE A 67 11.01 -8.10 -2.48
C ILE A 67 12.11 -7.30 -1.77
N ALA A 68 13.34 -7.80 -1.76
CA ALA A 68 14.47 -7.08 -1.17
C ALA A 68 14.71 -5.75 -1.91
N THR A 69 14.60 -5.73 -3.23
CA THR A 69 14.73 -4.52 -4.05
C THR A 69 13.58 -3.54 -3.76
N VAL A 70 12.34 -4.01 -3.65
CA VAL A 70 11.19 -3.18 -3.25
C VAL A 70 11.42 -2.54 -1.88
N LEU A 71 11.98 -3.26 -0.91
CA LEU A 71 12.29 -2.72 0.42
C LEU A 71 13.29 -1.56 0.33
N VAL A 72 14.35 -1.69 -0.47
CA VAL A 72 15.35 -0.62 -0.67
C VAL A 72 14.72 0.61 -1.31
N HIS A 73 13.92 0.43 -2.36
CA HIS A 73 13.26 1.54 -3.03
C HIS A 73 12.16 2.18 -2.15
N SER A 74 11.47 1.39 -1.33
CA SER A 74 10.50 1.94 -0.38
C SER A 74 11.16 2.84 0.66
N GLU A 75 12.31 2.45 1.19
CA GLU A 75 13.08 3.29 2.10
C GLU A 75 13.46 4.61 1.44
N SER A 76 13.98 4.56 0.22
CA SER A 76 14.36 5.75 -0.55
C SER A 76 13.16 6.68 -0.79
N PHE A 77 12.01 6.13 -1.16
CA PHE A 77 10.78 6.89 -1.37
C PHE A 77 10.28 7.57 -0.09
N PHE A 78 10.19 6.85 1.01
CA PHE A 78 9.74 7.43 2.28
C PHE A 78 10.74 8.47 2.82
N GLN A 79 12.03 8.30 2.59
CA GLN A 79 13.05 9.31 2.92
C GLN A 79 12.89 10.58 2.08
N ALA A 80 12.58 10.46 0.78
CA ALA A 80 12.32 11.61 -0.08
C ALA A 80 11.07 12.38 0.39
N LEU A 81 9.99 11.67 0.73
CA LEU A 81 8.80 12.28 1.32
C LEU A 81 9.07 12.99 2.64
N GLN A 82 9.90 12.39 3.49
CA GLN A 82 10.28 13.00 4.78
C GLN A 82 11.09 14.28 4.56
N ARG A 83 12.08 14.27 3.66
CA ARG A 83 12.84 15.46 3.29
C ARG A 83 11.94 16.56 2.74
N PHE A 84 11.06 16.20 1.83
CA PHE A 84 10.06 17.14 1.29
C PHE A 84 9.21 17.77 2.40
N ALA A 85 8.66 16.96 3.31
CA ALA A 85 7.83 17.44 4.41
C ALA A 85 8.60 18.37 5.36
N LEU A 86 9.86 18.07 5.67
CA LEU A 86 10.72 18.88 6.52
C LEU A 86 11.06 20.22 5.88
N ASN A 87 11.32 20.25 4.57
CA ASN A 87 11.67 21.46 3.84
C ASN A 87 10.47 22.43 3.70
N GLN A 88 9.25 21.90 3.61
CA GLN A 88 8.04 22.72 3.54
C GLN A 88 7.59 23.29 4.89
N ASP A 89 8.07 22.74 6.00
CA ASP A 89 7.65 23.13 7.36
C ASP A 89 8.55 24.21 7.97
N LEU A 90 8.86 25.24 7.20
CA LEU A 90 9.69 26.38 7.66
C LEU A 90 8.96 27.31 8.65
N SER A 91 7.70 27.10 8.98
CA SER A 91 6.87 28.05 9.75
C SER A 91 6.21 27.53 11.02
N GLY A 92 6.35 26.28 11.40
CA GLY A 92 5.57 25.66 12.49
C GLY A 92 6.33 25.35 13.76
N LYS A 93 6.34 26.29 14.73
CA LYS A 93 6.64 26.04 16.16
C LYS A 93 5.46 25.28 16.80
N GLY A 94 5.22 24.03 16.43
CA GLY A 94 4.13 23.23 16.99
C GLY A 94 4.64 21.91 17.56
N GLN A 95 4.27 21.63 18.80
CA GLN A 95 4.60 20.42 19.58
C GLN A 95 3.66 19.24 19.25
N TYR A 96 2.93 19.29 18.09
CA TYR A 96 1.90 18.33 17.70
C TYR A 96 2.25 17.67 16.35
N ASP A 97 1.65 16.52 16.09
CA ASP A 97 1.71 15.81 14.82
C ASP A 97 1.53 16.74 13.62
N LYS A 98 2.49 16.72 12.70
CA LYS A 98 2.52 17.63 11.56
C LYS A 98 1.80 17.01 10.38
N ARG A 99 0.92 17.82 9.76
CA ARG A 99 0.18 17.45 8.54
C ARG A 99 0.53 18.42 7.43
N LEU A 100 1.24 17.93 6.42
CA LEU A 100 1.53 18.69 5.22
C LEU A 100 0.54 18.33 4.11
N LEU A 101 -0.31 19.27 3.74
CA LEU A 101 -1.23 19.10 2.62
C LEU A 101 -0.47 19.10 1.30
N VAL A 102 -0.65 18.07 0.49
CA VAL A 102 -0.06 17.95 -0.85
C VAL A 102 -1.02 18.55 -1.88
N LYS A 103 -0.71 19.76 -2.34
CA LYS A 103 -1.48 20.50 -3.35
C LYS A 103 -0.83 20.31 -4.74
N SER A 104 -1.54 20.72 -5.79
CA SER A 104 -0.96 20.82 -7.15
C SER A 104 0.28 21.71 -7.17
N THR A 105 0.30 22.80 -6.40
CA THR A 105 1.49 23.66 -6.26
C THR A 105 2.68 22.94 -5.63
N SER A 106 2.42 22.02 -4.70
CA SER A 106 3.48 21.19 -4.08
C SER A 106 4.12 20.25 -5.10
N ARG A 107 3.28 19.63 -5.96
CA ARG A 107 3.77 18.73 -7.02
C ARG A 107 4.55 19.45 -8.12
N ASN A 108 4.25 20.71 -8.38
CA ASN A 108 4.96 21.52 -9.36
C ASN A 108 6.27 22.13 -8.80
N SER A 109 6.60 21.86 -7.56
CA SER A 109 7.85 22.38 -6.98
C SER A 109 9.05 21.51 -7.37
N PRO A 110 10.24 22.10 -7.55
CA PRO A 110 11.45 21.33 -7.86
C PRO A 110 11.80 20.28 -6.80
N GLU A 111 11.42 20.52 -5.55
CA GLU A 111 11.66 19.61 -4.43
C GLU A 111 10.82 18.33 -4.54
N TRP A 112 9.69 18.39 -5.26
CA TRP A 112 8.84 17.21 -5.50
C TRP A 112 9.43 16.24 -6.51
N ALA A 113 10.32 16.69 -7.40
CA ALA A 113 10.94 15.82 -8.41
C ALA A 113 11.67 14.61 -7.79
N GLU A 114 12.30 14.77 -6.62
CA GLU A 114 12.94 13.65 -5.92
C GLU A 114 11.89 12.61 -5.45
N VAL A 115 10.71 13.05 -5.02
CA VAL A 115 9.61 12.18 -4.63
C VAL A 115 9.11 11.40 -5.85
N GLU A 116 8.94 12.05 -7.01
CA GLU A 116 8.53 11.39 -8.26
C GLU A 116 9.54 10.34 -8.71
N ILE A 117 10.83 10.69 -8.78
CA ILE A 117 11.89 9.76 -9.20
C ILE A 117 11.96 8.54 -8.29
N THR A 118 11.91 8.74 -6.98
CA THR A 118 11.98 7.63 -6.03
C THR A 118 10.69 6.80 -6.03
N TRP A 119 9.54 7.42 -6.31
CA TRP A 119 8.28 6.72 -6.55
C TRP A 119 8.34 5.85 -7.82
N ASP A 120 8.80 6.38 -8.94
CA ASP A 120 8.90 5.62 -10.19
C ASP A 120 9.77 4.36 -10.01
N ASN A 121 10.88 4.47 -9.29
CA ASN A 121 11.73 3.34 -8.97
C ASN A 121 11.00 2.31 -8.09
N LEU A 122 10.28 2.76 -7.07
CA LEU A 122 9.48 1.87 -6.21
C LEU A 122 8.34 1.23 -7.00
N HIS A 123 7.57 2.00 -7.75
CA HIS A 123 6.44 1.54 -8.56
C HIS A 123 6.86 0.41 -9.52
N ASN A 124 7.90 0.65 -10.32
CA ASN A 124 8.37 -0.33 -11.30
C ASN A 124 8.81 -1.65 -10.65
N THR A 125 9.52 -1.58 -9.54
CA THR A 125 9.95 -2.78 -8.81
C THR A 125 8.80 -3.46 -8.08
N LEU A 126 7.83 -2.70 -7.57
CA LEU A 126 6.64 -3.23 -6.91
C LEU A 126 5.73 -3.97 -7.89
N VAL A 127 5.49 -3.41 -9.08
CA VAL A 127 4.72 -4.07 -10.15
C VAL A 127 5.39 -5.40 -10.53
N SER A 128 6.72 -5.40 -10.72
CA SER A 128 7.47 -6.62 -11.01
C SER A 128 7.34 -7.66 -9.88
N ALA A 129 7.42 -7.24 -8.62
CA ALA A 129 7.26 -8.14 -7.47
C ALA A 129 5.83 -8.71 -7.37
N ILE A 130 4.81 -7.89 -7.65
CA ILE A 130 3.42 -8.34 -7.71
C ILE A 130 3.22 -9.41 -8.78
N ASP A 131 3.80 -9.24 -9.97
CA ASP A 131 3.67 -10.22 -11.05
C ASP A 131 4.38 -11.53 -10.72
N ARG A 132 5.54 -11.49 -10.06
CA ARG A 132 6.19 -12.70 -9.54
C ARG A 132 5.35 -13.40 -8.46
N LEU A 133 4.72 -12.63 -7.56
CA LEU A 133 3.81 -13.19 -6.54
C LEU A 133 2.57 -13.84 -7.16
N LYS A 134 2.03 -13.27 -8.25
CA LYS A 134 0.95 -13.93 -9.02
C LYS A 134 1.43 -15.27 -9.59
N GLY A 135 2.64 -15.31 -10.16
CA GLY A 135 3.25 -16.57 -10.62
C GLY A 135 3.34 -17.62 -9.52
N ILE A 136 3.76 -17.21 -8.30
CA ILE A 136 3.79 -18.14 -7.13
C ILE A 136 2.39 -18.58 -6.71
N ARG A 137 1.39 -17.68 -6.73
CA ARG A 137 0.00 -18.02 -6.41
C ARG A 137 -0.56 -19.07 -7.36
N ASP A 138 -0.24 -18.94 -8.64
CA ASP A 138 -0.79 -19.77 -9.73
C ASP A 138 0.07 -21.00 -10.03
N VAL A 139 1.09 -21.29 -9.19
CA VAL A 139 1.96 -22.45 -9.34
C VAL A 139 1.19 -23.75 -9.10
N ASP A 140 1.18 -24.59 -10.14
CA ASP A 140 0.73 -25.97 -10.03
C ASP A 140 1.80 -26.86 -9.33
N GLY A 141 1.34 -27.81 -8.51
CA GLY A 141 2.23 -28.82 -7.90
C GLY A 141 2.56 -28.57 -6.43
N LEU A 142 1.75 -27.77 -5.75
CA LEU A 142 1.70 -27.75 -4.30
C LEU A 142 0.82 -28.91 -3.78
N GLU A 143 1.03 -29.33 -2.52
CA GLU A 143 0.18 -30.35 -1.88
C GLU A 143 -1.24 -29.79 -1.68
N MET A 144 -2.26 -30.45 -2.24
CA MET A 144 -3.66 -29.96 -2.34
C MET A 144 -4.26 -29.49 -1.02
N GLU A 145 -3.89 -30.12 0.10
CA GLU A 145 -4.45 -29.80 1.45
C GLU A 145 -4.14 -28.36 1.93
N TYR A 146 -3.10 -27.72 1.36
CA TYR A 146 -2.63 -26.39 1.79
C TYR A 146 -2.68 -25.35 0.68
N GLU A 147 -3.10 -25.75 -0.51
CA GLU A 147 -3.09 -24.90 -1.70
C GLU A 147 -4.04 -23.72 -1.53
N GLU A 148 -5.28 -23.95 -1.10
CA GLU A 148 -6.30 -22.91 -0.92
C GLU A 148 -5.88 -21.86 0.12
N GLU A 149 -5.35 -22.29 1.27
CA GLU A 149 -4.90 -21.37 2.32
C GLU A 149 -3.73 -20.52 1.83
N LEU A 150 -2.78 -21.13 1.13
CA LEU A 150 -1.60 -20.43 0.61
C LEU A 150 -1.99 -19.43 -0.48
N GLN A 151 -2.83 -19.85 -1.44
CA GLN A 151 -3.33 -18.99 -2.49
C GLN A 151 -4.13 -17.81 -1.94
N SER A 152 -4.97 -18.04 -0.92
CA SER A 152 -5.73 -16.99 -0.24
C SER A 152 -4.79 -15.98 0.44
N ASN A 153 -3.76 -16.46 1.15
CA ASN A 153 -2.79 -15.61 1.82
C ASN A 153 -1.99 -14.77 0.81
N VAL A 154 -1.51 -15.37 -0.29
CA VAL A 154 -0.79 -14.67 -1.36
C VAL A 154 -1.70 -13.64 -2.02
N SER A 155 -2.94 -14.01 -2.36
CA SER A 155 -3.93 -13.12 -2.97
C SER A 155 -4.24 -11.91 -2.08
N SER A 156 -4.38 -12.12 -0.77
CA SER A 156 -4.59 -11.03 0.20
C SER A 156 -3.42 -10.05 0.21
N ILE A 157 -2.18 -10.55 0.14
CA ILE A 157 -0.99 -9.69 0.12
C ILE A 157 -0.91 -8.94 -1.23
N ILE A 158 -1.13 -9.62 -2.36
CA ILE A 158 -1.18 -9.00 -3.68
C ILE A 158 -2.20 -7.86 -3.69
N GLY A 159 -3.41 -8.08 -3.18
CA GLY A 159 -4.45 -7.06 -3.10
C GLY A 159 -4.02 -5.82 -2.32
N LYS A 160 -3.35 -6.01 -1.17
CA LYS A 160 -2.81 -4.89 -0.37
C LYS A 160 -1.68 -4.13 -1.07
N LEU A 161 -0.81 -4.84 -1.81
CA LEU A 161 0.26 -4.21 -2.58
C LEU A 161 -0.29 -3.40 -3.76
N ILE A 162 -1.31 -3.92 -4.46
CA ILE A 162 -2.00 -3.20 -5.53
C ILE A 162 -2.72 -1.96 -5.00
N ASP A 163 -3.43 -2.08 -3.86
CA ASP A 163 -4.10 -0.92 -3.24
C ASP A 163 -3.09 0.16 -2.83
N PHE A 164 -1.97 -0.24 -2.23
CA PHE A 164 -0.88 0.68 -1.91
C PHE A 164 -0.36 1.38 -3.17
N ASP A 165 -0.02 0.60 -4.20
CA ASP A 165 0.51 1.12 -5.47
C ASP A 165 -0.43 2.14 -6.12
N THR A 166 -1.70 1.76 -6.31
CA THR A 166 -2.71 2.60 -6.94
C THR A 166 -2.91 3.92 -6.20
N ARG A 167 -2.99 3.88 -4.87
CA ARG A 167 -3.28 5.06 -4.06
C ARG A 167 -2.08 5.98 -3.94
N VAL A 168 -0.87 5.43 -3.81
CA VAL A 168 0.35 6.23 -3.77
C VAL A 168 0.67 6.82 -5.14
N HIS A 169 0.43 6.06 -6.22
CA HIS A 169 0.56 6.58 -7.58
C HIS A 169 -0.34 7.80 -7.81
N SER A 170 -1.61 7.71 -7.43
CA SER A 170 -2.53 8.84 -7.51
C SER A 170 -2.08 10.04 -6.66
N LEU A 171 -1.53 9.81 -5.46
CA LEU A 171 -0.97 10.88 -4.63
C LEU A 171 0.21 11.58 -5.32
N VAL A 172 1.13 10.80 -5.92
CA VAL A 172 2.39 11.36 -6.44
C VAL A 172 2.19 12.05 -7.79
N THR A 173 1.42 11.41 -8.70
CA THR A 173 1.35 11.79 -10.11
C THR A 173 0.11 12.58 -10.49
N GLU A 174 -1.00 12.39 -9.77
CA GLU A 174 -2.30 12.95 -10.15
C GLU A 174 -2.75 14.06 -9.20
N SER A 175 -3.21 15.17 -9.76
CA SER A 175 -3.97 16.17 -9.02
C SER A 175 -5.45 15.84 -9.12
N ARG A 176 -5.98 15.11 -8.15
CA ARG A 176 -7.41 14.79 -8.10
C ARG A 176 -8.17 15.88 -7.34
N GLU A 177 -9.22 16.39 -7.94
CA GLU A 177 -10.07 17.43 -7.34
C GLU A 177 -11.06 16.86 -6.30
N ASP A 178 -11.31 15.54 -6.37
CA ASP A 178 -12.24 14.83 -5.50
C ASP A 178 -11.60 14.26 -4.21
N GLN A 179 -10.26 14.41 -4.05
CA GLN A 179 -9.52 13.88 -2.91
C GLN A 179 -8.55 14.89 -2.32
N ILE A 180 -8.40 14.81 -1.01
CA ILE A 180 -7.39 15.54 -0.25
C ILE A 180 -6.25 14.58 0.09
N PHE A 181 -5.01 15.00 -0.18
CA PHE A 181 -3.82 14.23 0.15
C PHE A 181 -2.96 15.00 1.16
N TRP A 182 -2.43 14.29 2.14
CA TRP A 182 -1.46 14.88 3.08
C TRP A 182 -0.40 13.87 3.54
N ILE A 183 0.75 14.42 3.86
CA ILE A 183 1.82 13.69 4.54
C ILE A 183 1.68 13.96 6.03
N HIS A 184 1.66 12.91 6.83
CA HIS A 184 1.60 12.99 8.28
C HIS A 184 2.92 12.52 8.86
N THR A 185 3.56 13.34 9.66
CA THR A 185 4.80 13.02 10.38
C THR A 185 4.55 13.12 11.89
N SER A 186 5.00 12.12 12.66
CA SER A 186 5.00 12.22 14.11
C SER A 186 6.08 13.20 14.61
N ASN A 187 5.92 13.70 15.83
CA ASN A 187 6.86 14.67 16.44
C ASN A 187 8.29 14.16 16.60
N ASP A 188 8.44 12.84 16.77
CA ASP A 188 9.76 12.18 16.87
C ASP A 188 10.37 11.86 15.49
N GLY A 189 9.66 12.20 14.39
CA GLY A 189 10.11 11.93 13.03
C GLY A 189 10.09 10.45 12.63
N ASN A 190 9.70 9.56 13.54
CA ASN A 190 9.79 8.10 13.35
C ASN A 190 8.57 7.51 12.63
N MET A 191 7.46 8.24 12.55
CA MET A 191 6.27 7.78 11.84
C MET A 191 5.96 8.71 10.67
N LEU A 192 6.14 8.20 9.48
CA LEU A 192 5.68 8.81 8.25
C LEU A 192 4.48 8.04 7.71
N ALA A 193 3.41 8.76 7.43
CA ALA A 193 2.22 8.21 6.80
C ALA A 193 1.76 9.11 5.65
N ILE A 194 1.42 8.49 4.54
CA ILE A 194 0.68 9.10 3.46
C ILE A 194 -0.79 8.87 3.74
N ARG A 195 -1.60 9.92 3.62
CA ARG A 195 -3.04 9.82 3.84
C ARG A 195 -3.81 10.49 2.72
N SER A 196 -4.98 9.93 2.41
CA SER A 196 -5.97 10.59 1.58
C SER A 196 -7.37 10.41 2.13
N ALA A 197 -8.23 11.37 1.85
CA ALA A 197 -9.66 11.28 2.13
C ALA A 197 -10.44 11.89 0.96
N PRO A 198 -11.64 11.39 0.66
CA PRO A 198 -12.52 12.07 -0.29
C PRO A 198 -12.87 13.47 0.22
N LEU A 199 -12.94 14.42 -0.70
CA LEU A 199 -13.34 15.80 -0.38
C LEU A 199 -14.84 15.89 -0.06
N ASP A 200 -15.64 15.07 -0.76
CA ASP A 200 -17.08 14.96 -0.57
C ASP A 200 -17.47 13.48 -0.52
N VAL A 201 -18.05 13.07 0.59
CA VAL A 201 -18.53 11.69 0.78
C VAL A 201 -19.99 11.51 0.35
N GLY A 202 -20.72 12.59 0.13
CA GLY A 202 -22.14 12.55 -0.22
C GLY A 202 -22.45 11.69 -1.44
N PRO A 203 -21.81 11.91 -2.60
CA PRO A 203 -21.99 11.09 -3.79
C PRO A 203 -21.66 9.62 -3.56
N LEU A 204 -20.60 9.33 -2.79
CA LEU A 204 -20.16 7.96 -2.48
C LEU A 204 -21.16 7.23 -1.58
N VAL A 205 -21.73 7.93 -0.60
CA VAL A 205 -22.82 7.39 0.25
C VAL A 205 -24.07 7.16 -0.59
N GLN A 206 -24.40 8.08 -1.50
CA GLN A 206 -25.55 7.94 -2.37
C GLN A 206 -25.42 6.69 -3.25
N GLU A 207 -24.28 6.49 -3.87
CA GLU A 207 -24.05 5.40 -4.81
C GLU A 207 -23.95 4.04 -4.11
N ASN A 208 -23.24 3.97 -2.98
CA ASN A 208 -22.94 2.69 -2.32
C ASN A 208 -23.90 2.33 -1.18
N LEU A 209 -24.71 3.27 -0.70
CA LEU A 209 -25.65 3.00 0.38
C LEU A 209 -27.10 3.27 -0.03
N TRP A 210 -27.42 4.46 -0.55
CA TRP A 210 -28.81 4.82 -0.81
C TRP A 210 -29.40 4.08 -2.01
N TYR A 211 -28.65 3.96 -3.09
CA TYR A 211 -29.14 3.29 -4.31
C TYR A 211 -29.24 1.76 -4.17
N GLU A 212 -28.48 1.17 -3.24
CA GLU A 212 -28.52 -0.26 -3.01
C GLU A 212 -29.63 -0.71 -2.05
N LYS A 213 -30.31 0.22 -1.39
CA LYS A 213 -31.34 -0.07 -0.38
C LYS A 213 -32.71 0.43 -0.83
N ASN A 214 -33.72 -0.41 -0.63
CA ASN A 214 -35.12 -0.05 -0.94
C ASN A 214 -35.67 1.01 0.04
N ALA A 215 -35.14 1.06 1.26
CA ALA A 215 -35.50 2.04 2.29
C ALA A 215 -34.35 2.19 3.29
N VAL A 216 -34.19 3.41 3.80
CA VAL A 216 -33.24 3.72 4.87
C VAL A 216 -33.95 4.49 5.97
N VAL A 217 -33.82 4.03 7.19
CA VAL A 217 -34.32 4.71 8.40
C VAL A 217 -33.10 5.23 9.15
N MET A 218 -33.12 6.53 9.46
CA MET A 218 -32.06 7.20 10.24
C MET A 218 -32.63 7.62 11.59
N THR A 219 -31.90 7.38 12.64
CA THR A 219 -32.24 7.78 14.01
C THR A 219 -31.10 8.61 14.61
#